data_1f65cc3114e4e8d4a0c8b953b18a3b81
#
_entry.id   1f65cc3114e4e8d4a0c8b953b18a3b81
#
_cell.length_a   1.000
_cell.length_b   1.000
_cell.length_c   1.000
_cell.angle_alpha   90.00
_cell.angle_beta   90.00
_cell.angle_gamma   90.00
#
_symmetry.space_group_name_H-M   'P 1'
#
loop_
_entity.id
_entity.type
_entity.pdbx_description
1 polymer ?
#
loop_
_entity_poly.entity_id
_entity_poly.type
_entity_poly.pdbx_seq_one_letter_code
_entity_poly.pdbx_strand_id
1 'polypeptide(L)'
;LQLEAARERFAERRQQIRVLDKRAKEAGVDSIDSLADLVPLLFAHTNYKSYPEAFVDNGQWKHMNIWLGTLSSHATDNIDVADVRDIDEWLDRARAAGHHVFASSGTSGKSSFLNQSTQDRDLSLAACLAAADLSTPAYVPDHSRSVFTMMPPRGTHKMIDFCNVLFPRWAAPGEFHRLSDYPMRAFEAMRPAQLRRLLATGKVGPGEIAAYEAEIEARQQARAGEFDAWMDLLVSRRDRPLYVGVMYGVAWQIVQALRARGIKDGDFHPDTLMSFGGGTKGAAVPTDYKEQIMGFFGVTPERITSSYAMVEMSGFCAKIQPTESYAVPPWIIPLILDKPGETLLGTIKDTGQVEGRMAFFDILADGRWG
;
A
#
# COMPACT_ATOMS: atom_id res chain seq x y z
N LEU A 1 -1.05 16.39 -23.21
CA LEU A 1 -2.09 15.63 -22.49
C LEU A 1 -1.80 15.56 -20.98
N GLN A 2 -0.68 14.96 -20.51
CA GLN A 2 -0.37 14.91 -19.05
C GLN A 2 -0.18 16.30 -18.44
N LEU A 3 0.56 17.19 -19.09
CA LEU A 3 0.75 18.57 -18.64
C LEU A 3 -0.56 19.36 -18.63
N GLU A 4 -1.40 19.16 -19.61
CA GLU A 4 -2.72 19.78 -19.69
C GLU A 4 -3.62 19.31 -18.54
N ALA A 5 -3.68 17.99 -18.28
CA ALA A 5 -4.40 17.44 -17.15
C ALA A 5 -3.87 17.97 -15.80
N ALA A 6 -2.54 18.09 -15.64
CA ALA A 6 -1.94 18.66 -14.43
C ALA A 6 -2.32 20.15 -14.25
N ARG A 7 -2.38 20.92 -15.34
CA ARG A 7 -2.80 22.33 -15.33
C ARG A 7 -4.26 22.48 -14.91
N GLU A 8 -5.16 21.69 -15.48
CA GLU A 8 -6.58 21.67 -15.12
C GLU A 8 -6.77 21.28 -13.65
N ARG A 9 -6.11 20.21 -13.21
CA ARG A 9 -6.13 19.80 -11.80
C ARG A 9 -5.63 20.86 -10.86
N PHE A 10 -4.54 21.55 -11.21
CA PHE A 10 -4.01 22.64 -10.39
C PHE A 10 -5.00 23.79 -10.24
N ALA A 11 -5.58 24.26 -11.34
CA ALA A 11 -6.54 25.35 -11.33
C ALA A 11 -7.76 25.06 -10.44
N GLU A 12 -8.21 23.81 -10.43
CA GLU A 12 -9.32 23.34 -9.61
C GLU A 12 -8.90 23.13 -8.14
N ARG A 13 -7.84 22.35 -7.90
CA ARG A 13 -7.45 21.92 -6.55
C ARG A 13 -6.83 23.03 -5.71
N ARG A 14 -6.19 24.03 -6.34
CA ARG A 14 -5.70 25.21 -5.65
C ARG A 14 -6.80 25.94 -4.88
N GLN A 15 -8.03 25.95 -5.40
CA GLN A 15 -9.17 26.60 -4.75
C GLN A 15 -9.74 25.78 -3.58
N GLN A 16 -9.50 24.49 -3.55
CA GLN A 16 -10.08 23.54 -2.61
C GLN A 16 -9.12 23.15 -1.49
N ILE A 17 -7.81 22.99 -1.81
CA ILE A 17 -6.79 22.46 -0.90
C ILE A 17 -5.92 23.58 -0.35
N ARG A 18 -6.13 23.92 0.91
CA ARG A 18 -5.43 25.03 1.57
C ARG A 18 -3.91 24.94 1.52
N VAL A 19 -3.36 23.74 1.73
CA VAL A 19 -1.90 23.55 1.71
C VAL A 19 -1.34 23.76 0.31
N LEU A 20 -2.08 23.37 -0.73
CA LEU A 20 -1.67 23.61 -2.11
C LEU A 20 -1.67 25.10 -2.46
N ASP A 21 -2.72 25.85 -2.12
CA ASP A 21 -2.78 27.29 -2.38
C ASP A 21 -1.64 28.03 -1.66
N LYS A 22 -1.38 27.67 -0.39
CA LYS A 22 -0.26 28.25 0.35
C LYS A 22 1.07 28.00 -0.34
N ARG A 23 1.35 26.76 -0.75
CA ARG A 23 2.60 26.41 -1.47
C ARG A 23 2.72 27.11 -2.81
N ALA A 24 1.63 27.18 -3.57
CA ALA A 24 1.61 27.89 -4.85
C ALA A 24 2.00 29.38 -4.69
N LYS A 25 1.44 30.05 -3.68
CA LYS A 25 1.80 31.44 -3.34
C LYS A 25 3.25 31.59 -2.92
N GLU A 26 3.75 30.69 -2.06
CA GLU A 26 5.13 30.70 -1.59
C GLU A 26 6.13 30.44 -2.72
N ALA A 27 5.79 29.58 -3.67
CA ALA A 27 6.61 29.24 -4.83
C ALA A 27 6.45 30.19 -6.04
N GLY A 28 5.48 31.12 -5.98
CA GLY A 28 5.18 32.00 -7.11
C GLY A 28 4.61 31.28 -8.33
N VAL A 29 3.92 30.14 -8.13
CA VAL A 29 3.33 29.34 -9.20
C VAL A 29 1.85 29.70 -9.33
N ASP A 30 1.48 30.37 -10.43
CA ASP A 30 0.10 30.74 -10.71
C ASP A 30 -0.59 29.79 -11.72
N SER A 31 0.19 29.12 -12.57
CA SER A 31 -0.27 28.08 -13.50
C SER A 31 0.80 27.00 -13.67
N ILE A 32 0.42 25.83 -14.21
CA ILE A 32 1.36 24.76 -14.56
C ILE A 32 1.65 24.87 -16.06
N ASP A 33 2.76 25.50 -16.40
CA ASP A 33 3.19 25.70 -17.79
C ASP A 33 4.21 24.66 -18.25
N SER A 34 4.91 24.07 -17.28
CA SER A 34 5.84 22.96 -17.48
C SER A 34 5.73 21.94 -16.34
N LEU A 35 6.30 20.74 -16.53
CA LEU A 35 6.36 19.75 -15.44
C LEU A 35 7.27 20.17 -14.29
N ALA A 36 8.19 21.11 -14.51
CA ALA A 36 9.02 21.68 -13.46
C ALA A 36 8.20 22.47 -12.43
N ASP A 37 7.09 23.08 -12.86
CA ASP A 37 6.22 23.86 -11.98
C ASP A 37 5.49 22.98 -10.95
N LEU A 38 5.40 21.65 -11.20
CA LEU A 38 4.87 20.71 -10.22
C LEU A 38 5.80 20.49 -9.04
N VAL A 39 7.13 20.63 -9.23
CA VAL A 39 8.12 20.25 -8.22
C VAL A 39 7.92 20.93 -6.87
N PRO A 40 7.82 22.27 -6.79
CA PRO A 40 7.60 22.96 -5.51
C PRO A 40 6.21 22.68 -4.91
N LEU A 41 5.28 22.14 -5.69
CA LEU A 41 3.92 21.87 -5.27
C LEU A 41 3.72 20.42 -4.78
N LEU A 42 4.66 19.51 -5.04
CA LEU A 42 4.56 18.10 -4.62
C LEU A 42 4.39 17.97 -3.11
N PHE A 43 3.50 17.10 -2.69
CA PHE A 43 3.33 16.76 -1.29
C PHE A 43 4.28 15.61 -0.92
N ALA A 44 5.25 15.90 -0.06
CA ALA A 44 6.07 14.86 0.53
C ALA A 44 5.25 14.03 1.52
N HIS A 45 5.69 12.78 1.78
CA HIS A 45 5.04 11.91 2.78
C HIS A 45 4.89 12.56 4.17
N THR A 46 5.75 13.54 4.50
CA THR A 46 5.67 14.32 5.74
C THR A 46 4.43 15.20 5.82
N ASN A 47 3.84 15.62 4.70
CA ASN A 47 2.58 16.36 4.69
C ASN A 47 1.44 15.52 5.26
N TYR A 48 1.38 14.25 4.88
CA TYR A 48 0.38 13.29 5.36
C TYR A 48 0.63 12.79 6.78
N LYS A 49 1.72 13.25 7.42
CA LYS A 49 2.10 13.01 8.82
C LYS A 49 2.13 14.29 9.65
N SER A 50 1.67 15.42 9.10
CA SER A 50 1.82 16.74 9.77
C SER A 50 0.85 16.97 10.92
N TYR A 51 -0.11 16.06 11.16
CA TYR A 51 -1.01 16.17 12.33
C TYR A 51 -0.20 16.06 13.65
N PRO A 52 -0.56 16.80 14.71
CA PRO A 52 -0.03 16.55 16.05
C PRO A 52 -0.41 15.16 16.55
N GLU A 53 0.57 14.39 17.04
CA GLU A 53 0.31 13.02 17.55
C GLU A 53 -0.72 13.01 18.70
N ALA A 54 -0.74 14.09 19.48
CA ALA A 54 -1.73 14.30 20.54
C ALA A 54 -3.19 14.21 20.05
N PHE A 55 -3.47 14.47 18.77
CA PHE A 55 -4.81 14.34 18.22
C PHE A 55 -5.30 12.89 18.27
N VAL A 56 -4.45 11.96 17.90
CA VAL A 56 -4.74 10.52 17.97
C VAL A 56 -4.61 10.00 19.41
N ASP A 57 -3.53 10.37 20.10
CA ASP A 57 -3.24 9.87 21.44
C ASP A 57 -4.31 10.26 22.49
N ASN A 58 -4.96 11.42 22.30
CA ASN A 58 -5.99 11.94 23.21
C ASN A 58 -7.42 11.89 22.61
N GLY A 59 -7.62 11.18 21.48
CA GLY A 59 -8.96 11.06 20.87
C GLY A 59 -9.54 12.39 20.36
N GLN A 60 -8.70 13.32 19.92
CA GLN A 60 -9.13 14.62 19.42
C GLN A 60 -9.59 14.55 17.97
N TRP A 61 -10.59 13.72 17.69
CA TRP A 61 -11.03 13.37 16.34
C TRP A 61 -11.55 14.57 15.55
N LYS A 62 -12.15 15.54 16.20
CA LYS A 62 -12.56 16.79 15.56
C LYS A 62 -11.36 17.58 15.01
N HIS A 63 -10.23 17.55 15.71
CA HIS A 63 -9.01 18.17 15.22
C HIS A 63 -8.39 17.35 14.08
N MET A 64 -8.53 16.02 14.09
CA MET A 64 -8.15 15.17 12.96
C MET A 64 -8.96 15.51 11.70
N ASN A 65 -10.28 15.74 11.82
CA ASN A 65 -11.10 16.19 10.68
C ASN A 65 -10.60 17.53 10.12
N ILE A 66 -10.36 18.52 10.99
CA ILE A 66 -9.85 19.84 10.58
C ILE A 66 -8.51 19.70 9.85
N TRP A 67 -7.60 18.91 10.41
CA TRP A 67 -6.30 18.66 9.79
C TRP A 67 -6.44 17.96 8.43
N LEU A 68 -7.23 16.90 8.35
CA LEU A 68 -7.47 16.17 7.11
C LEU A 68 -8.04 17.08 6.01
N GLY A 69 -8.95 17.97 6.38
CA GLY A 69 -9.54 18.96 5.48
C GLY A 69 -8.53 19.97 4.91
N THR A 70 -7.36 20.17 5.54
CA THR A 70 -6.31 21.03 4.96
C THR A 70 -5.61 20.42 3.76
N LEU A 71 -5.67 19.08 3.63
CA LEU A 71 -5.04 18.27 2.59
C LEU A 71 -6.05 17.69 1.59
N SER A 72 -7.35 17.89 1.84
CA SER A 72 -8.45 17.31 1.07
C SER A 72 -9.13 18.36 0.20
N SER A 73 -9.56 17.94 -0.99
CA SER A 73 -10.43 18.74 -1.87
C SER A 73 -11.91 18.67 -1.44
N HIS A 74 -12.27 17.72 -0.59
CA HIS A 74 -13.61 17.55 -0.04
C HIS A 74 -13.67 17.99 1.42
N ALA A 75 -14.76 18.64 1.80
CA ALA A 75 -15.00 19.07 3.18
C ALA A 75 -15.09 17.85 4.11
N THR A 76 -14.44 17.94 5.28
CA THR A 76 -14.32 16.85 6.27
C THR A 76 -15.11 17.13 7.56
N ASP A 77 -15.87 18.21 7.58
CA ASP A 77 -16.75 18.61 8.69
C ASP A 77 -18.01 17.74 8.80
N ASN A 78 -18.34 17.01 7.73
CA ASN A 78 -19.43 16.02 7.68
C ASN A 78 -19.06 14.68 8.35
N ILE A 79 -17.81 14.48 8.78
CA ILE A 79 -17.40 13.27 9.50
C ILE A 79 -17.89 13.40 10.95
N ASP A 80 -18.91 12.61 11.31
CA ASP A 80 -19.39 12.56 12.68
C ASP A 80 -18.38 11.87 13.60
N VAL A 81 -17.95 12.57 14.63
CA VAL A 81 -16.98 12.08 15.62
C VAL A 81 -17.57 11.93 17.03
N ALA A 82 -18.89 11.98 17.16
CA ALA A 82 -19.55 11.70 18.42
C ALA A 82 -19.25 10.26 18.86
N ASP A 83 -18.86 10.08 20.10
CA ASP A 83 -18.59 8.79 20.74
C ASP A 83 -17.51 7.92 20.06
N VAL A 84 -16.66 8.50 19.20
CA VAL A 84 -15.53 7.81 18.58
C VAL A 84 -14.47 7.52 19.64
N ARG A 85 -14.16 6.25 19.84
CA ARG A 85 -13.26 5.75 20.89
C ARG A 85 -11.82 5.55 20.43
N ASP A 86 -11.64 5.12 19.17
CA ASP A 86 -10.33 4.80 18.63
C ASP A 86 -10.19 5.21 17.16
N ILE A 87 -8.99 5.02 16.62
CA ILE A 87 -8.66 5.38 15.25
C ILE A 87 -9.44 4.57 14.21
N ASP A 88 -9.77 3.32 14.49
CA ASP A 88 -10.52 2.48 13.54
C ASP A 88 -11.98 2.96 13.43
N GLU A 89 -12.59 3.35 14.55
CA GLU A 89 -13.93 3.98 14.53
C GLU A 89 -13.92 5.31 13.79
N TRP A 90 -12.89 6.16 13.98
CA TRP A 90 -12.74 7.39 13.22
C TRP A 90 -12.64 7.13 11.71
N LEU A 91 -11.84 6.13 11.30
CA LEU A 91 -11.70 5.72 9.91
C LEU A 91 -13.02 5.17 9.33
N ASP A 92 -13.80 4.44 10.13
CA ASP A 92 -15.11 3.94 9.71
C ASP A 92 -16.14 5.08 9.57
N ARG A 93 -16.14 6.07 10.47
CA ARG A 93 -16.97 7.29 10.34
C ARG A 93 -16.57 8.11 9.13
N ALA A 94 -15.28 8.29 8.89
CA ALA A 94 -14.77 8.95 7.69
C ALA A 94 -15.26 8.24 6.42
N ARG A 95 -15.17 6.91 6.38
CA ARG A 95 -15.67 6.11 5.25
C ARG A 95 -17.18 6.26 5.05
N ALA A 96 -17.98 6.25 6.11
CA ALA A 96 -19.41 6.45 6.04
C ALA A 96 -19.78 7.84 5.49
N ALA A 97 -18.93 8.84 5.70
CA ALA A 97 -19.05 10.20 5.16
C ALA A 97 -18.46 10.38 3.74
N GLY A 98 -18.00 9.29 3.08
CA GLY A 98 -17.43 9.33 1.73
C GLY A 98 -15.91 9.56 1.68
N HIS A 99 -15.21 9.54 2.82
CA HIS A 99 -13.77 9.71 2.92
C HIS A 99 -13.07 8.38 3.15
N HIS A 100 -12.45 7.82 2.13
CA HIS A 100 -11.66 6.59 2.24
C HIS A 100 -10.23 6.92 2.67
N VAL A 101 -10.03 7.04 3.97
CA VAL A 101 -8.71 7.40 4.53
C VAL A 101 -7.85 6.15 4.66
N PHE A 102 -6.71 6.14 3.96
CA PHE A 102 -5.70 5.09 4.09
C PHE A 102 -4.63 5.49 5.08
N ALA A 103 -4.26 4.52 5.93
CA ALA A 103 -3.17 4.66 6.88
C ALA A 103 -1.95 3.87 6.43
N SER A 104 -0.76 4.48 6.53
CA SER A 104 0.49 3.74 6.35
C SER A 104 0.80 2.91 7.60
N SER A 105 1.64 1.87 7.46
CA SER A 105 2.05 1.01 8.59
C SER A 105 2.82 1.71 9.71
N GLY A 106 3.20 2.98 9.51
CA GLY A 106 3.89 3.76 10.54
C GLY A 106 5.24 3.18 10.99
N THR A 107 5.92 2.38 10.17
CA THR A 107 7.22 1.76 10.52
C THR A 107 8.28 2.77 10.95
N SER A 108 8.17 4.02 10.53
CA SER A 108 9.00 5.15 10.97
C SER A 108 8.52 5.85 12.24
N GLY A 109 7.55 5.26 12.96
CA GLY A 109 7.03 5.76 14.24
C GLY A 109 5.71 6.52 14.14
N LYS A 110 5.38 7.17 13.01
CA LYS A 110 4.14 7.92 12.80
C LYS A 110 3.48 7.50 11.49
N SER A 111 2.21 7.13 11.54
CA SER A 111 1.43 6.79 10.33
C SER A 111 1.09 8.03 9.52
N SER A 112 1.09 7.91 8.20
CA SER A 112 0.45 8.89 7.32
C SER A 112 -1.01 8.55 7.14
N PHE A 113 -1.85 9.59 7.05
CA PHE A 113 -3.25 9.45 6.66
C PHE A 113 -3.47 10.17 5.35
N LEU A 114 -3.93 9.42 4.37
CA LEU A 114 -4.19 9.90 3.02
C LEU A 114 -5.69 9.81 2.75
N ASN A 115 -6.31 10.96 2.47
CA ASN A 115 -7.72 10.99 2.09
C ASN A 115 -7.89 10.59 0.62
N GLN A 116 -8.91 9.80 0.36
CA GLN A 116 -9.46 9.53 -0.96
C GLN A 116 -10.98 9.73 -0.91
N SER A 117 -11.55 10.31 -1.96
CA SER A 117 -12.99 10.31 -2.16
C SER A 117 -13.49 8.92 -2.60
N THR A 118 -14.79 8.70 -2.63
CA THR A 118 -15.37 7.49 -3.23
C THR A 118 -14.95 7.36 -4.69
N GLN A 119 -14.94 8.47 -5.43
CA GLN A 119 -14.47 8.49 -6.82
C GLN A 119 -12.99 8.12 -6.95
N ASP A 120 -12.11 8.64 -6.06
CA ASP A 120 -10.71 8.21 -6.01
C ASP A 120 -10.55 6.71 -5.84
N ARG A 121 -11.34 6.13 -4.93
CA ARG A 121 -11.30 4.70 -4.66
C ARG A 121 -11.69 3.90 -5.90
N ASP A 122 -12.78 4.24 -6.54
CA ASP A 122 -13.28 3.54 -7.72
C ASP A 122 -12.30 3.67 -8.91
N LEU A 123 -11.79 4.88 -9.16
CA LEU A 123 -10.75 5.11 -10.17
C LEU A 123 -9.44 4.37 -9.83
N SER A 124 -9.06 4.33 -8.56
CA SER A 124 -7.86 3.63 -8.11
C SER A 124 -7.96 2.12 -8.31
N LEU A 125 -9.14 1.52 -8.09
CA LEU A 125 -9.39 0.11 -8.36
C LEU A 125 -9.38 -0.19 -9.86
N ALA A 126 -10.02 0.65 -10.67
CA ALA A 126 -9.97 0.54 -12.13
C ALA A 126 -8.54 0.69 -12.66
N ALA A 127 -7.78 1.66 -12.16
CA ALA A 127 -6.37 1.87 -12.47
C ALA A 127 -5.49 0.67 -12.04
N CYS A 128 -5.81 0.04 -10.91
CA CYS A 128 -5.13 -1.18 -10.47
C CYS A 128 -5.32 -2.32 -11.47
N LEU A 129 -6.55 -2.54 -11.96
CA LEU A 129 -6.83 -3.55 -12.97
C LEU A 129 -6.12 -3.25 -14.29
N ALA A 130 -6.19 -2.01 -14.78
CA ALA A 130 -5.50 -1.59 -15.99
C ALA A 130 -3.97 -1.70 -15.89
N ALA A 131 -3.39 -1.36 -14.71
CA ALA A 131 -1.95 -1.53 -14.47
C ALA A 131 -1.52 -3.01 -14.46
N ALA A 132 -2.36 -3.91 -13.97
CA ALA A 132 -2.09 -5.34 -14.01
C ALA A 132 -1.95 -5.88 -15.43
N ASP A 133 -2.73 -5.36 -16.36
CA ASP A 133 -2.67 -5.76 -17.77
C ASP A 133 -1.36 -5.32 -18.46
N LEU A 134 -0.63 -4.36 -17.88
CA LEU A 134 0.70 -3.94 -18.35
C LEU A 134 1.83 -4.85 -17.84
N SER A 135 1.57 -5.69 -16.82
CA SER A 135 2.64 -6.39 -16.09
C SER A 135 3.20 -7.58 -16.84
N THR A 136 2.35 -8.41 -17.44
CA THR A 136 2.81 -9.62 -18.10
C THR A 136 1.74 -10.10 -19.07
N PRO A 137 1.91 -9.86 -20.38
CA PRO A 137 0.90 -10.24 -21.39
C PRO A 137 0.54 -11.73 -21.38
N ALA A 138 1.42 -12.58 -20.83
CA ALA A 138 1.20 -14.03 -20.75
C ALA A 138 0.20 -14.48 -19.67
N TYR A 139 -0.20 -13.58 -18.76
CA TYR A 139 -1.06 -13.96 -17.61
C TYR A 139 -2.44 -13.34 -17.69
N VAL A 140 -3.23 -13.84 -18.61
CA VAL A 140 -4.66 -13.48 -18.65
C VAL A 140 -5.36 -14.19 -17.48
N PRO A 141 -6.04 -13.46 -16.58
CA PRO A 141 -6.83 -14.06 -15.53
C PRO A 141 -7.95 -14.92 -16.14
N ASP A 142 -7.98 -16.20 -15.82
CA ASP A 142 -8.87 -17.20 -16.43
C ASP A 142 -9.79 -17.91 -15.44
N HIS A 143 -9.79 -17.52 -14.17
CA HIS A 143 -10.55 -18.16 -13.10
C HIS A 143 -10.30 -19.66 -12.96
N SER A 144 -9.07 -20.12 -13.21
CA SER A 144 -8.73 -21.55 -13.25
C SER A 144 -7.86 -22.03 -12.07
N ARG A 145 -7.37 -21.12 -11.22
CA ARG A 145 -6.32 -21.38 -10.23
C ARG A 145 -6.84 -21.51 -8.82
N SER A 146 -6.12 -22.26 -7.99
CA SER A 146 -6.25 -22.11 -6.55
C SER A 146 -5.40 -20.93 -6.09
N VAL A 147 -6.05 -19.90 -5.55
CA VAL A 147 -5.40 -18.63 -5.16
C VAL A 147 -5.18 -18.60 -3.66
N PHE A 148 -3.94 -18.37 -3.27
CA PHE A 148 -3.51 -18.26 -1.88
C PHE A 148 -2.95 -16.86 -1.60
N THR A 149 -3.48 -16.18 -0.57
CA THR A 149 -3.03 -14.84 -0.22
C THR A 149 -2.97 -14.62 1.28
N MET A 150 -1.97 -13.86 1.71
CA MET A 150 -1.89 -13.38 3.09
C MET A 150 -2.71 -12.09 3.33
N MET A 151 -3.29 -11.50 2.28
CA MET A 151 -4.02 -10.24 2.43
C MET A 151 -5.36 -10.46 3.14
N PRO A 152 -5.63 -9.67 4.20
CA PRO A 152 -6.90 -9.76 4.91
C PRO A 152 -8.07 -9.26 4.05
N PRO A 153 -9.32 -9.57 4.42
CA PRO A 153 -10.49 -9.15 3.64
C PRO A 153 -10.72 -7.63 3.69
N ARG A 154 -10.29 -6.97 4.76
CA ARG A 154 -10.46 -5.52 4.98
C ARG A 154 -9.30 -4.96 5.77
N GLY A 155 -9.04 -3.66 5.58
CA GLY A 155 -8.04 -2.91 6.33
C GLY A 155 -7.84 -1.52 5.79
N THR A 156 -6.98 -0.75 6.43
CA THR A 156 -6.71 0.65 6.10
C THR A 156 -5.53 0.83 5.14
N HIS A 157 -4.92 -0.27 4.70
CA HIS A 157 -3.82 -0.22 3.75
C HIS A 157 -4.34 -0.45 2.32
N LYS A 158 -4.06 0.46 1.41
CA LYS A 158 -4.56 0.45 0.02
C LYS A 158 -4.30 -0.86 -0.74
N MET A 159 -3.15 -1.51 -0.48
CA MET A 159 -2.82 -2.79 -1.11
C MET A 159 -3.82 -3.90 -0.77
N ILE A 160 -4.54 -3.81 0.33
CA ILE A 160 -5.60 -4.75 0.67
C ILE A 160 -6.74 -4.65 -0.34
N ASP A 161 -7.17 -3.43 -0.66
CA ASP A 161 -8.20 -3.20 -1.68
C ASP A 161 -7.73 -3.69 -3.06
N PHE A 162 -6.47 -3.42 -3.43
CA PHE A 162 -5.89 -3.88 -4.71
C PHE A 162 -5.84 -5.40 -4.79
N CYS A 163 -5.33 -6.09 -3.78
CA CYS A 163 -5.29 -7.54 -3.76
C CYS A 163 -6.69 -8.17 -3.78
N ASN A 164 -7.66 -7.52 -3.11
CA ASN A 164 -9.04 -8.00 -3.09
C ASN A 164 -9.79 -7.85 -4.42
N VAL A 165 -9.34 -6.98 -5.31
CA VAL A 165 -9.90 -6.87 -6.67
C VAL A 165 -9.11 -7.66 -7.71
N LEU A 166 -7.79 -7.78 -7.52
CA LEU A 166 -6.91 -8.49 -8.48
C LEU A 166 -6.98 -10.01 -8.33
N PHE A 167 -6.73 -10.52 -7.13
CA PHE A 167 -6.50 -11.94 -6.91
C PHE A 167 -7.72 -12.82 -7.22
N PRO A 168 -8.97 -12.42 -6.92
CA PRO A 168 -10.13 -13.21 -7.30
C PRO A 168 -10.28 -13.46 -8.80
N ARG A 169 -9.69 -12.63 -9.66
CA ARG A 169 -9.72 -12.81 -11.13
C ARG A 169 -9.01 -14.09 -11.59
N TRP A 170 -8.13 -14.63 -10.75
CA TRP A 170 -7.39 -15.86 -11.03
C TRP A 170 -8.04 -17.10 -10.42
N ALA A 171 -8.91 -16.89 -9.42
CA ALA A 171 -9.46 -17.97 -8.62
C ALA A 171 -10.55 -18.73 -9.36
N ALA A 172 -10.44 -20.06 -9.38
CA ALA A 172 -11.55 -20.94 -9.70
C ALA A 172 -12.67 -20.78 -8.65
N PRO A 173 -13.93 -21.11 -8.96
CA PRO A 173 -15.01 -21.04 -7.98
C PRO A 173 -14.69 -21.81 -6.70
N GLY A 174 -14.72 -21.13 -5.54
CA GLY A 174 -14.41 -21.71 -4.23
C GLY A 174 -12.91 -21.89 -3.92
N GLU A 175 -12.01 -21.51 -4.84
CA GLU A 175 -10.56 -21.70 -4.67
C GLU A 175 -9.82 -20.37 -4.36
N PHE A 176 -10.44 -19.48 -3.60
CA PHE A 176 -9.79 -18.25 -3.10
C PHE A 176 -9.57 -18.36 -1.59
N HIS A 177 -8.32 -18.55 -1.17
CA HIS A 177 -7.93 -18.90 0.19
C HIS A 177 -7.09 -17.80 0.83
N ARG A 178 -7.66 -17.12 1.84
CA ARG A 178 -6.92 -16.17 2.68
C ARG A 178 -6.22 -16.89 3.82
N LEU A 179 -5.08 -16.34 4.22
CA LEU A 179 -4.39 -16.80 5.44
C LEU A 179 -5.27 -16.59 6.68
N SER A 180 -6.00 -15.49 6.73
CA SER A 180 -6.91 -15.17 7.82
C SER A 180 -8.07 -14.31 7.32
N ASP A 181 -9.24 -14.50 7.88
CA ASP A 181 -10.42 -13.64 7.64
C ASP A 181 -10.48 -12.44 8.61
N TYR A 182 -9.48 -12.29 9.47
CA TYR A 182 -9.41 -11.18 10.40
C TYR A 182 -9.02 -9.88 9.70
N PRO A 183 -9.78 -8.78 9.88
CA PRO A 183 -9.45 -7.49 9.27
C PRO A 183 -8.19 -6.89 9.89
N MET A 184 -7.36 -6.21 9.10
CA MET A 184 -6.22 -5.43 9.60
C MET A 184 -6.72 -4.12 10.22
N ARG A 185 -6.52 -3.95 11.52
CA ARG A 185 -6.90 -2.75 12.25
C ARG A 185 -5.75 -1.74 12.31
N ALA A 186 -6.08 -0.46 12.09
CA ALA A 186 -5.11 0.63 12.18
C ALA A 186 -4.59 0.78 13.62
N PHE A 187 -5.46 0.64 14.60
CA PHE A 187 -5.11 0.69 16.02
C PHE A 187 -3.99 -0.30 16.35
N GLU A 188 -4.12 -1.55 15.91
CA GLU A 188 -3.10 -2.59 16.16
C GLU A 188 -1.76 -2.26 15.52
N ALA A 189 -1.78 -1.71 14.31
CA ALA A 189 -0.55 -1.31 13.60
C ALA A 189 0.15 -0.10 14.25
N MET A 190 -0.61 0.83 14.84
CA MET A 190 -0.10 2.07 15.41
C MET A 190 0.27 1.95 16.90
N ARG A 191 -0.35 1.05 17.63
CA ARG A 191 -0.26 0.93 19.09
C ARG A 191 1.17 0.73 19.62
N PRO A 192 2.05 -0.08 19.00
CA PRO A 192 3.43 -0.23 19.48
C PRO A 192 4.24 1.07 19.49
N ALA A 193 4.07 1.90 18.45
CA ALA A 193 4.76 3.18 18.37
C ALA A 193 4.17 4.19 19.38
N GLN A 194 2.85 4.20 19.52
CA GLN A 194 2.15 5.02 20.52
C GLN A 194 2.59 4.69 21.93
N LEU A 195 2.60 3.42 22.32
CA LEU A 195 3.01 2.99 23.66
C LEU A 195 4.46 3.37 23.99
N ARG A 196 5.39 3.22 23.02
CA ARG A 196 6.79 3.66 23.22
C ARG A 196 6.87 5.17 23.50
N ARG A 197 6.10 6.00 22.80
CA ARG A 197 6.06 7.46 23.04
C ARG A 197 5.46 7.79 24.40
N LEU A 198 4.35 7.16 24.74
CA LEU A 198 3.67 7.39 26.02
C LEU A 198 4.55 6.97 27.21
N LEU A 199 5.30 5.87 27.08
CA LEU A 199 6.29 5.45 28.06
C LEU A 199 7.42 6.48 28.21
N ALA A 200 7.99 6.94 27.09
CA ALA A 200 9.05 7.94 27.09
C ALA A 200 8.63 9.28 27.72
N THR A 201 7.33 9.58 27.70
CA THR A 201 6.75 10.79 28.32
C THR A 201 6.16 10.54 29.72
N GLY A 202 6.30 9.33 30.27
CA GLY A 202 5.78 8.97 31.59
C GLY A 202 4.27 8.91 31.70
N LYS A 203 3.54 8.84 30.58
CA LYS A 203 2.07 8.78 30.52
C LYS A 203 1.52 7.36 30.66
N VAL A 204 2.35 6.35 30.42
CA VAL A 204 2.04 4.93 30.66
C VAL A 204 3.18 4.27 31.41
N GLY A 205 2.86 3.26 32.22
CA GLY A 205 3.84 2.50 32.99
C GLY A 205 4.29 1.22 32.28
N PRO A 206 5.37 0.56 32.76
CA PRO A 206 5.82 -0.72 32.23
C PRO A 206 4.76 -1.82 32.24
N GLY A 207 3.82 -1.78 33.20
CA GLY A 207 2.70 -2.73 33.31
C GLY A 207 1.72 -2.68 32.14
N GLU A 208 1.48 -1.49 31.58
CA GLU A 208 0.60 -1.35 30.40
C GLU A 208 1.27 -1.90 29.13
N ILE A 209 2.60 -1.79 29.04
CA ILE A 209 3.35 -2.39 27.95
C ILE A 209 3.33 -3.90 28.07
N ALA A 210 3.60 -4.46 29.26
CA ALA A 210 3.54 -5.88 29.48
C ALA A 210 2.13 -6.47 29.20
N ALA A 211 1.08 -5.76 29.58
CA ALA A 211 -0.29 -6.16 29.26
C ALA A 211 -0.55 -6.19 27.74
N TYR A 212 -0.06 -5.20 27.02
CA TYR A 212 -0.17 -5.16 25.57
C TYR A 212 0.63 -6.28 24.87
N GLU A 213 1.85 -6.53 25.33
CA GLU A 213 2.69 -7.63 24.84
C GLU A 213 2.03 -8.99 25.06
N ALA A 214 1.45 -9.21 26.24
CA ALA A 214 0.68 -10.42 26.54
C ALA A 214 -0.57 -10.57 25.64
N GLU A 215 -1.26 -9.48 25.36
CA GLU A 215 -2.39 -9.49 24.41
C GLU A 215 -1.94 -9.86 22.99
N ILE A 216 -0.84 -9.31 22.50
CA ILE A 216 -0.25 -9.66 21.19
C ILE A 216 0.13 -11.14 21.16
N GLU A 217 0.81 -11.63 22.21
CA GLU A 217 1.20 -13.03 22.29
C GLU A 217 -0.01 -13.96 22.28
N ALA A 218 -1.04 -13.67 23.05
CA ALA A 218 -2.29 -14.43 23.08
C ALA A 218 -2.96 -14.48 21.68
N ARG A 219 -2.99 -13.35 20.96
CA ARG A 219 -3.50 -13.29 19.59
C ARG A 219 -2.65 -14.11 18.62
N GLN A 220 -1.32 -14.06 18.76
CA GLN A 220 -0.41 -14.85 17.91
C GLN A 220 -0.60 -16.35 18.17
N GLN A 221 -0.75 -16.76 19.42
CA GLN A 221 -1.03 -18.14 19.79
C GLN A 221 -2.39 -18.62 19.25
N ALA A 222 -3.44 -17.77 19.35
CA ALA A 222 -4.75 -18.08 18.80
C ALA A 222 -4.74 -18.27 17.27
N ARG A 223 -3.79 -17.61 16.57
CA ARG A 223 -3.65 -17.68 15.11
C ARG A 223 -2.57 -18.63 14.63
N ALA A 224 -1.80 -19.21 15.51
CA ALA A 224 -0.71 -20.13 15.11
C ALA A 224 -1.24 -21.29 14.24
N GLY A 225 -2.42 -21.82 14.56
CA GLY A 225 -3.06 -22.85 13.77
C GLY A 225 -3.60 -22.40 12.40
N GLU A 226 -3.90 -21.11 12.21
CA GLU A 226 -4.39 -20.59 10.92
C GLU A 226 -3.31 -20.73 9.83
N PHE A 227 -2.06 -20.37 10.14
CA PHE A 227 -0.96 -20.48 9.19
C PHE A 227 -0.66 -21.93 8.81
N ASP A 228 -0.67 -22.85 9.78
CA ASP A 228 -0.46 -24.27 9.53
C ASP A 228 -1.58 -24.87 8.67
N ALA A 229 -2.84 -24.60 9.00
CA ALA A 229 -3.99 -25.04 8.22
C ALA A 229 -3.96 -24.48 6.78
N TRP A 230 -3.58 -23.21 6.63
CA TRP A 230 -3.43 -22.59 5.32
C TRP A 230 -2.30 -23.22 4.50
N MET A 231 -1.16 -23.55 5.12
CA MET A 231 -0.08 -24.29 4.46
C MET A 231 -0.48 -25.72 4.10
N ASP A 232 -1.22 -26.43 4.96
CA ASP A 232 -1.73 -27.76 4.66
C ASP A 232 -2.67 -27.74 3.44
N LEU A 233 -3.53 -26.72 3.37
CA LEU A 233 -4.39 -26.50 2.22
C LEU A 233 -3.57 -26.18 0.95
N LEU A 234 -2.54 -25.33 1.04
CA LEU A 234 -1.64 -25.02 -0.07
C LEU A 234 -0.97 -26.31 -0.60
N VAL A 235 -0.44 -27.15 0.27
CA VAL A 235 0.18 -28.43 -0.09
C VAL A 235 -0.84 -29.38 -0.73
N SER A 236 -2.08 -29.43 -0.23
CA SER A 236 -3.14 -30.28 -0.81
C SER A 236 -3.55 -29.87 -2.22
N ARG A 237 -3.19 -28.68 -2.67
CA ARG A 237 -3.47 -28.13 -4.01
C ARG A 237 -2.24 -28.07 -4.92
N ARG A 238 -1.06 -28.55 -4.47
CA ARG A 238 0.21 -28.39 -5.18
C ARG A 238 0.27 -29.01 -6.57
N ASP A 239 -0.61 -29.96 -6.86
CA ASP A 239 -0.76 -30.65 -8.15
C ASP A 239 -1.60 -29.88 -9.18
N ARG A 240 -2.12 -28.70 -8.80
CA ARG A 240 -2.94 -27.82 -9.63
C ARG A 240 -2.24 -26.49 -9.89
N PRO A 241 -2.60 -25.75 -10.94
CA PRO A 241 -2.14 -24.39 -11.14
C PRO A 241 -2.49 -23.50 -9.94
N LEU A 242 -1.47 -22.92 -9.31
CA LEU A 242 -1.62 -22.03 -8.16
C LEU A 242 -1.37 -20.57 -8.56
N TYR A 243 -1.91 -19.67 -7.76
CA TYR A 243 -1.47 -18.27 -7.69
C TYR A 243 -1.23 -17.92 -6.21
N VAL A 244 0.02 -17.64 -5.86
CA VAL A 244 0.42 -17.40 -4.46
C VAL A 244 0.85 -15.94 -4.31
N GLY A 245 0.04 -15.15 -3.60
CA GLY A 245 0.28 -13.71 -3.37
C GLY A 245 0.73 -13.44 -1.93
N VAL A 246 2.05 -13.25 -1.71
CA VAL A 246 2.65 -13.09 -0.38
C VAL A 246 3.83 -12.12 -0.40
N MET A 247 4.29 -11.67 0.77
CA MET A 247 5.57 -10.96 0.88
C MET A 247 6.74 -11.94 0.85
N TYR A 248 7.90 -11.48 0.40
CA TYR A 248 9.11 -12.31 0.36
C TYR A 248 9.47 -12.96 1.70
N GLY A 249 9.37 -12.22 2.81
CA GLY A 249 9.64 -12.78 4.14
C GLY A 249 8.69 -13.93 4.50
N VAL A 250 7.41 -13.84 4.12
CA VAL A 250 6.42 -14.89 4.35
C VAL A 250 6.66 -16.08 3.41
N ALA A 251 6.98 -15.82 2.12
CA ALA A 251 7.34 -16.88 1.19
C ALA A 251 8.53 -17.70 1.70
N TRP A 252 9.53 -17.03 2.27
CA TRP A 252 10.68 -17.71 2.88
C TRP A 252 10.28 -18.58 4.08
N GLN A 253 9.41 -18.09 4.95
CA GLN A 253 8.87 -18.89 6.07
C GLN A 253 8.11 -20.12 5.58
N ILE A 254 7.30 -19.96 4.52
CA ILE A 254 6.58 -21.09 3.88
C ILE A 254 7.58 -22.13 3.38
N VAL A 255 8.62 -21.71 2.65
CA VAL A 255 9.65 -22.62 2.11
C VAL A 255 10.33 -23.39 3.23
N GLN A 256 10.77 -22.71 4.31
CA GLN A 256 11.40 -23.37 5.44
C GLN A 256 10.47 -24.37 6.13
N ALA A 257 9.22 -23.99 6.39
CA ALA A 257 8.24 -24.84 7.06
C ALA A 257 7.88 -26.07 6.23
N LEU A 258 7.69 -25.91 4.91
CA LEU A 258 7.31 -27.01 4.03
C LEU A 258 8.49 -27.96 3.75
N ARG A 259 9.72 -27.45 3.63
CA ARG A 259 10.93 -28.31 3.57
C ARG A 259 11.06 -29.16 4.85
N ALA A 260 10.82 -28.56 6.02
CA ALA A 260 10.83 -29.31 7.29
C ALA A 260 9.75 -30.39 7.36
N ARG A 261 8.65 -30.25 6.62
CA ARG A 261 7.57 -31.26 6.45
C ARG A 261 7.86 -32.28 5.34
N GLY A 262 9.03 -32.21 4.69
CA GLY A 262 9.46 -33.16 3.66
C GLY A 262 8.96 -32.85 2.24
N ILE A 263 8.36 -31.67 2.00
CA ILE A 263 8.03 -31.23 0.64
C ILE A 263 9.33 -30.86 -0.09
N LYS A 264 9.50 -31.36 -1.29
CA LYS A 264 10.72 -31.19 -2.08
C LYS A 264 10.62 -29.94 -2.97
N ASP A 265 11.78 -29.42 -3.33
CA ASP A 265 11.88 -28.36 -4.33
C ASP A 265 11.32 -28.85 -5.67
N GLY A 266 10.46 -28.06 -6.29
CA GLY A 266 9.82 -28.36 -7.56
C GLY A 266 8.57 -29.26 -7.47
N ASP A 267 8.08 -29.61 -6.27
CA ASP A 267 6.88 -30.44 -6.08
C ASP A 267 5.56 -29.72 -6.43
N PHE A 268 5.61 -28.44 -6.78
CA PHE A 268 4.45 -27.66 -7.16
C PHE A 268 4.18 -27.71 -8.66
N HIS A 269 2.93 -27.45 -9.03
CA HIS A 269 2.52 -27.49 -10.44
C HIS A 269 3.36 -26.49 -11.29
N PRO A 270 3.85 -26.88 -12.48
CA PRO A 270 4.73 -26.03 -13.29
C PRO A 270 4.08 -24.72 -13.76
N ASP A 271 2.74 -24.66 -13.79
CA ASP A 271 2.00 -23.42 -14.08
C ASP A 271 1.71 -22.56 -12.84
N THR A 272 2.39 -22.82 -11.73
CA THR A 272 2.28 -21.95 -10.54
C THR A 272 2.75 -20.53 -10.84
N LEU A 273 1.96 -19.56 -10.42
CA LEU A 273 2.28 -18.14 -10.46
C LEU A 273 2.53 -17.62 -9.05
N MET A 274 3.44 -16.67 -8.92
CA MET A 274 3.67 -15.99 -7.65
C MET A 274 3.56 -14.47 -7.81
N SER A 275 3.01 -13.82 -6.79
CA SER A 275 2.98 -12.37 -6.69
C SER A 275 3.69 -11.93 -5.41
N PHE A 276 4.70 -11.10 -5.56
CA PHE A 276 5.45 -10.56 -4.43
C PHE A 276 5.21 -9.07 -4.29
N GLY A 277 4.73 -8.67 -3.10
CA GLY A 277 4.67 -7.27 -2.67
C GLY A 277 5.51 -7.05 -1.42
N GLY A 278 6.05 -5.84 -1.25
CA GLY A 278 6.88 -5.49 -0.09
C GLY A 278 8.16 -6.34 0.01
N GLY A 279 9.12 -5.89 0.78
CA GLY A 279 10.38 -6.62 0.96
C GLY A 279 10.27 -7.75 2.00
N THR A 280 11.39 -8.06 2.63
CA THR A 280 11.47 -9.08 3.70
C THR A 280 10.84 -8.62 5.02
N LYS A 281 10.57 -7.30 5.19
CA LYS A 281 10.00 -6.70 6.42
C LYS A 281 10.80 -7.04 7.69
N GLY A 282 12.13 -7.12 7.57
CA GLY A 282 13.01 -7.45 8.68
C GLY A 282 13.16 -8.94 8.97
N ALA A 283 12.55 -9.83 8.18
CA ALA A 283 12.82 -11.26 8.30
C ALA A 283 14.28 -11.57 7.96
N ALA A 284 14.90 -12.43 8.75
CA ALA A 284 16.23 -12.96 8.45
C ALA A 284 16.13 -13.93 7.27
N VAL A 285 16.72 -13.54 6.14
CA VAL A 285 16.74 -14.35 4.92
C VAL A 285 18.16 -14.46 4.39
N PRO A 286 18.56 -15.57 3.75
CA PRO A 286 19.85 -15.69 3.09
C PRO A 286 19.91 -14.74 1.87
N THR A 287 21.10 -14.51 1.35
CA THR A 287 21.32 -13.61 0.20
C THR A 287 20.63 -14.07 -1.07
N ASP A 288 20.51 -15.39 -1.24
CA ASP A 288 19.90 -16.08 -2.39
C ASP A 288 18.45 -16.54 -2.15
N TYR A 289 17.76 -15.89 -1.19
CA TYR A 289 16.39 -16.29 -0.80
C TYR A 289 15.39 -16.28 -1.96
N LYS A 290 15.56 -15.38 -2.92
CA LYS A 290 14.66 -15.30 -4.09
C LYS A 290 14.81 -16.53 -4.99
N GLU A 291 16.05 -16.92 -5.27
CA GLU A 291 16.39 -18.10 -6.05
C GLU A 291 15.89 -19.37 -5.36
N GLN A 292 16.05 -19.46 -4.03
CA GLN A 292 15.56 -20.57 -3.25
C GLN A 292 14.03 -20.67 -3.23
N ILE A 293 13.32 -19.53 -3.13
CA ILE A 293 11.86 -19.50 -3.21
C ILE A 293 11.40 -19.96 -4.61
N MET A 294 12.02 -19.41 -5.66
CA MET A 294 11.70 -19.80 -7.04
C MET A 294 11.95 -21.30 -7.28
N GLY A 295 13.11 -21.82 -6.86
CA GLY A 295 13.44 -23.23 -6.98
C GLY A 295 12.48 -24.14 -6.22
N PHE A 296 12.09 -23.75 -5.02
CA PHE A 296 11.15 -24.52 -4.20
C PHE A 296 9.77 -24.63 -4.87
N PHE A 297 9.21 -23.53 -5.37
CA PHE A 297 7.93 -23.53 -6.05
C PHE A 297 8.02 -23.96 -7.53
N GLY A 298 9.21 -24.19 -8.07
CA GLY A 298 9.41 -24.55 -9.48
C GLY A 298 9.01 -23.44 -10.45
N VAL A 299 9.11 -22.15 -10.04
CA VAL A 299 8.69 -21.00 -10.85
C VAL A 299 9.89 -20.31 -11.48
N THR A 300 9.70 -19.81 -12.72
CA THR A 300 10.67 -18.97 -13.40
C THR A 300 10.36 -17.46 -13.17
N PRO A 301 11.33 -16.55 -13.42
CA PRO A 301 11.08 -15.12 -13.27
C PRO A 301 9.84 -14.61 -14.03
N GLU A 302 9.54 -15.17 -15.20
CA GLU A 302 8.38 -14.79 -16.03
C GLU A 302 7.04 -15.19 -15.39
N ARG A 303 7.07 -16.10 -14.41
CA ARG A 303 5.90 -16.53 -13.63
C ARG A 303 5.74 -15.78 -12.30
N ILE A 304 6.52 -14.71 -12.14
CA ILE A 304 6.46 -13.84 -10.97
C ILE A 304 5.87 -12.50 -11.37
N THR A 305 4.77 -12.11 -10.75
CA THR A 305 4.27 -10.74 -10.83
C THR A 305 4.83 -9.93 -9.66
N SER A 306 5.28 -8.72 -9.95
CA SER A 306 5.75 -7.78 -8.94
C SER A 306 5.35 -6.37 -9.35
N SER A 307 5.20 -5.52 -8.37
CA SER A 307 4.79 -4.14 -8.61
C SER A 307 5.45 -3.18 -7.64
N TYR A 308 5.62 -1.95 -8.06
CA TYR A 308 5.93 -0.83 -7.19
C TYR A 308 4.67 -0.01 -6.98
N ALA A 309 4.28 0.18 -5.73
CA ALA A 309 3.10 0.95 -5.37
C ALA A 309 3.34 1.77 -4.11
N MET A 310 2.66 2.89 -4.02
CA MET A 310 2.56 3.73 -2.84
C MET A 310 1.08 3.97 -2.51
N VAL A 311 0.79 4.34 -1.27
CA VAL A 311 -0.58 4.70 -0.86
C VAL A 311 -1.09 5.90 -1.65
N GLU A 312 -0.17 6.76 -2.06
CA GLU A 312 -0.39 7.99 -2.84
C GLU A 312 -0.72 7.74 -4.31
N MET A 313 -0.49 6.53 -4.86
CA MET A 313 -0.70 6.24 -6.29
C MET A 313 -2.05 5.60 -6.56
N SER A 314 -2.72 5.97 -7.64
CA SER A 314 -3.83 5.22 -8.23
C SER A 314 -3.30 4.09 -9.10
N GLY A 315 -3.54 2.85 -8.68
CA GLY A 315 -2.91 1.67 -9.27
C GLY A 315 -1.46 1.49 -8.81
N PHE A 316 -0.64 0.91 -9.66
CA PHE A 316 0.77 0.60 -9.40
C PHE A 316 1.60 0.63 -10.70
N CYS A 317 2.91 0.68 -10.56
CA CYS A 317 3.85 0.45 -11.66
C CYS A 317 4.15 -1.06 -11.72
N ALA A 318 3.78 -1.71 -12.81
CA ALA A 318 4.00 -3.13 -13.01
C ALA A 318 5.46 -3.42 -13.37
N LYS A 319 6.07 -4.44 -12.78
CA LYS A 319 7.41 -4.87 -13.15
C LYS A 319 7.40 -5.50 -14.53
N ILE A 320 8.36 -5.12 -15.38
CA ILE A 320 8.55 -5.68 -16.72
C ILE A 320 9.50 -6.87 -16.61
N GLN A 321 8.95 -8.07 -16.54
CA GLN A 321 9.74 -9.29 -16.41
C GLN A 321 10.49 -9.63 -17.72
N PRO A 322 11.70 -10.17 -17.64
CA PRO A 322 12.50 -10.46 -16.43
C PRO A 322 13.41 -9.30 -15.98
N THR A 323 13.15 -8.08 -16.41
CA THR A 323 13.99 -6.91 -16.13
C THR A 323 13.78 -6.37 -14.70
N GLU A 324 14.63 -5.43 -14.29
CA GLU A 324 14.41 -4.64 -13.06
C GLU A 324 13.65 -3.33 -13.32
N SER A 325 13.05 -3.18 -14.50
CA SER A 325 12.29 -2.00 -14.90
C SER A 325 10.81 -2.13 -14.56
N TYR A 326 10.15 -0.99 -14.42
CA TYR A 326 8.72 -0.89 -14.15
C TYR A 326 8.01 -0.08 -15.23
N ALA A 327 6.85 -0.55 -15.66
CA ALA A 327 5.95 0.22 -16.52
C ALA A 327 5.21 1.27 -15.68
N VAL A 328 5.41 2.54 -15.99
CA VAL A 328 4.68 3.63 -15.36
C VAL A 328 3.37 3.84 -16.11
N PRO A 329 2.20 3.75 -15.45
CA PRO A 329 0.92 3.94 -16.11
C PRO A 329 0.76 5.38 -16.62
N PRO A 330 -0.03 5.63 -17.67
CA PRO A 330 -0.15 6.94 -18.31
C PRO A 330 -0.80 8.02 -17.42
N TRP A 331 -1.49 7.64 -16.37
CA TRP A 331 -2.06 8.57 -15.37
C TRP A 331 -1.09 8.96 -14.26
N ILE A 332 0.10 8.41 -14.24
CA ILE A 332 1.17 8.81 -13.32
C ILE A 332 2.23 9.58 -14.09
N ILE A 333 2.54 10.77 -13.63
CA ILE A 333 3.66 11.57 -14.15
C ILE A 333 4.88 11.28 -13.28
N PRO A 334 5.87 10.53 -13.77
CA PRO A 334 7.13 10.34 -13.05
C PRO A 334 8.03 11.57 -13.27
N LEU A 335 8.59 12.07 -12.18
CA LEU A 335 9.53 13.20 -12.15
C LEU A 335 10.83 12.71 -11.52
N ILE A 336 11.95 12.95 -12.20
CA ILE A 336 13.29 12.61 -11.68
C ILE A 336 13.89 13.91 -11.15
N LEU A 337 14.06 13.97 -9.84
CA LEU A 337 14.49 15.17 -9.12
C LEU A 337 15.95 15.03 -8.69
N ASP A 338 16.57 16.16 -8.44
CA ASP A 338 17.87 16.22 -7.79
C ASP A 338 17.81 15.65 -6.35
N LYS A 339 18.96 15.51 -5.70
CA LYS A 339 19.05 14.91 -4.36
C LYS A 339 18.25 15.69 -3.30
N PRO A 340 18.24 17.03 -3.27
CA PRO A 340 17.34 17.79 -2.40
C PRO A 340 15.86 17.60 -2.73
N GLY A 341 15.52 17.34 -3.99
CA GLY A 341 14.15 17.21 -4.47
C GLY A 341 13.51 18.55 -4.87
N GLU A 342 14.34 19.51 -5.28
CA GLU A 342 13.97 20.88 -5.60
C GLU A 342 13.99 21.17 -7.10
N THR A 343 14.74 20.39 -7.87
CA THR A 343 14.95 20.63 -9.30
C THR A 343 14.58 19.41 -10.11
N LEU A 344 13.81 19.59 -11.19
CA LEU A 344 13.52 18.55 -12.16
C LEU A 344 14.77 18.30 -13.02
N LEU A 345 15.31 17.07 -12.97
CA LEU A 345 16.45 16.63 -13.79
C LEU A 345 15.99 16.03 -15.12
N GLY A 346 14.83 15.36 -15.13
CA GLY A 346 14.29 14.73 -16.31
C GLY A 346 12.93 14.09 -16.09
N THR A 347 12.40 13.58 -17.19
CA THR A 347 11.11 12.87 -17.25
C THR A 347 11.25 11.60 -18.08
N ILE A 348 10.20 10.77 -18.08
CA ILE A 348 10.19 9.53 -18.90
C ILE A 348 10.29 9.78 -20.42
N LYS A 349 10.12 11.03 -20.87
CA LYS A 349 10.21 11.41 -22.30
C LYS A 349 11.64 11.70 -22.74
N ASP A 350 12.54 11.87 -21.78
CA ASP A 350 13.93 12.17 -22.09
C ASP A 350 14.61 10.92 -22.65
N THR A 351 15.39 11.12 -23.69
CA THR A 351 16.19 10.03 -24.31
C THR A 351 17.46 9.84 -23.48
N GLY A 352 17.71 8.61 -23.07
CA GLY A 352 18.87 8.25 -22.27
C GLY A 352 18.54 7.89 -20.84
N GLN A 353 19.58 7.75 -20.02
CA GLN A 353 19.46 7.42 -18.60
C GLN A 353 19.60 8.69 -17.78
N VAL A 354 18.61 8.96 -16.94
CA VAL A 354 18.64 10.03 -15.96
C VAL A 354 18.56 9.40 -14.57
N GLU A 355 19.52 9.72 -13.71
CA GLU A 355 19.57 9.25 -12.34
C GLU A 355 19.18 10.37 -11.38
N GLY A 356 18.31 10.05 -10.43
CA GLY A 356 17.86 11.02 -9.44
C GLY A 356 16.84 10.45 -8.47
N ARG A 357 16.28 11.32 -7.64
CA ARG A 357 15.20 11.00 -6.72
C ARG A 357 13.89 10.93 -7.48
N MET A 358 13.24 9.77 -7.47
CA MET A 358 11.93 9.60 -8.10
C MET A 358 10.83 10.27 -7.29
N ALA A 359 10.00 11.07 -7.96
CA ALA A 359 8.73 11.55 -7.47
C ALA A 359 7.62 11.21 -8.47
N PHE A 360 6.40 11.15 -8.00
CA PHE A 360 5.23 10.80 -8.82
C PHE A 360 4.13 11.83 -8.60
N PHE A 361 3.45 12.19 -9.67
CA PHE A 361 2.24 12.98 -9.63
C PHE A 361 1.09 12.20 -10.25
N ASP A 362 0.04 11.96 -9.46
CA ASP A 362 -1.13 11.19 -9.85
C ASP A 362 -2.23 12.11 -10.39
N ILE A 363 -2.44 12.10 -11.70
CA ILE A 363 -3.47 12.94 -12.34
C ILE A 363 -4.91 12.44 -12.13
N LEU A 364 -5.10 11.22 -11.61
CA LEU A 364 -6.43 10.70 -11.25
C LEU A 364 -6.88 11.13 -9.86
N ALA A 365 -5.99 11.69 -9.04
CA ALA A 365 -6.31 12.07 -7.68
C ALA A 365 -7.47 13.09 -7.64
N ASP A 366 -8.55 12.76 -6.93
CA ASP A 366 -9.75 13.60 -6.76
C ASP A 366 -9.80 14.23 -5.37
N GLY A 367 -9.72 13.42 -4.32
CA GLY A 367 -9.81 13.86 -2.93
C GLY A 367 -8.56 14.55 -2.40
N ARG A 368 -7.49 14.63 -3.18
CA ARG A 368 -6.19 15.19 -2.79
C ARG A 368 -5.45 15.83 -3.97
N TRP A 369 -4.30 16.42 -3.70
CA TRP A 369 -3.34 16.88 -4.70
C TRP A 369 -2.29 15.78 -4.97
N GLY A 370 -2.27 15.31 -6.22
CA GLY A 370 -1.23 14.52 -6.89
C GLY A 370 -0.70 13.25 -6.26
#